data_fd671fdc12403bf0e8611b9db9e66db2
#
_entry.id   fd671fdc12403bf0e8611b9db9e66db2
#
_cell.length_a   1.000
_cell.length_b   1.000
_cell.length_c   1.000
_cell.angle_alpha   90.00
_cell.angle_beta   90.00
_cell.angle_gamma   90.00
#
_symmetry.space_group_name_H-M   'P 1'
#
loop_
_entity.id
_entity.type
_entity.pdbx_description
1 polymer ?
#
loop_
_entity_poly.entity_id
_entity_poly.type
_entity_poly.pdbx_seq_one_letter_code
_entity_poly.pdbx_strand_id
1 'polypeptide(L)'
;LAALFMAKEEAELAELARAGAAIDRVHARVPELLVAGRTEAEVAEELDRLIMDEHEAVDFVIVGSGENGANPHHDFSERVLSRGDVVVVDLGGTLDTGYHSDCTRTYVVGGDAGEADSEVLRAYEVLFRAHQAAVTAARPGITAGELDAVARGVIEQAGYGEYFTHRLGHGIGLAGHEAPFIISGNDTALQAGMAFSIEPGIYI
;
A
#
# COMPACT_ATOMS: atom_id res chain seq x y z
N LEU A 1 -0.88 9.38 25.60
CA LEU A 1 -0.63 7.99 25.14
C LEU A 1 -0.27 7.98 23.64
N ALA A 2 -1.06 8.60 22.74
CA ALA A 2 -0.79 8.58 21.30
C ALA A 2 0.64 9.06 20.95
N ALA A 3 1.16 10.08 21.60
CA ALA A 3 2.52 10.59 21.38
C ALA A 3 3.63 9.58 21.74
N LEU A 4 3.34 8.64 22.66
CA LEU A 4 4.31 7.60 23.04
C LEU A 4 4.39 6.48 22.00
N PHE A 5 3.32 6.26 21.23
CA PHE A 5 3.29 5.24 20.19
C PHE A 5 3.83 5.74 18.83
N MET A 6 3.83 7.06 18.61
CA MET A 6 4.26 7.61 17.31
C MET A 6 5.76 7.40 17.03
N ALA A 7 6.63 7.70 17.99
CA ALA A 7 8.07 7.52 17.85
C ALA A 7 8.49 6.18 18.46
N LYS A 8 8.94 5.27 17.63
CA LYS A 8 9.35 3.91 17.99
C LYS A 8 10.78 3.88 18.49
N GLU A 9 11.03 3.04 19.46
CA GLU A 9 12.37 2.68 19.89
C GLU A 9 13.04 1.72 18.92
N GLU A 10 14.34 1.50 19.04
CA GLU A 10 15.11 0.64 18.14
C GLU A 10 14.55 -0.80 18.06
N ALA A 11 14.12 -1.34 19.19
CA ALA A 11 13.52 -2.69 19.24
C ALA A 11 12.18 -2.74 18.48
N GLU A 12 11.35 -1.70 18.56
CA GLU A 12 10.08 -1.60 17.86
C GLU A 12 10.29 -1.44 16.35
N LEU A 13 11.30 -0.65 15.94
CA LEU A 13 11.69 -0.50 14.54
C LEU A 13 12.21 -1.82 13.96
N ALA A 14 12.91 -2.64 14.76
CA ALA A 14 13.34 -3.97 14.34
C ALA A 14 12.14 -4.91 14.10
N GLU A 15 11.09 -4.84 14.94
CA GLU A 15 9.86 -5.61 14.75
C GLU A 15 9.09 -5.16 13.49
N LEU A 16 8.99 -3.86 13.24
CA LEU A 16 8.38 -3.35 12.02
C LEU A 16 9.17 -3.74 10.77
N ALA A 17 10.50 -3.74 10.83
CA ALA A 17 11.35 -4.24 9.75
C ALA A 17 11.13 -5.75 9.51
N ARG A 18 10.91 -6.55 10.59
CA ARG A 18 10.55 -7.97 10.49
C ARG A 18 9.19 -8.14 9.83
N ALA A 19 8.19 -7.33 10.22
CA ALA A 19 6.85 -7.36 9.62
C ALA A 19 6.89 -7.00 8.13
N GLY A 20 7.63 -5.94 7.76
CA GLY A 20 7.83 -5.56 6.37
C GLY A 20 8.50 -6.68 5.55
N ALA A 21 9.55 -7.31 6.10
CA ALA A 21 10.21 -8.42 5.42
C ALA A 21 9.31 -9.66 5.29
N ALA A 22 8.40 -9.90 6.24
CA ALA A 22 7.43 -10.99 6.18
C ALA A 22 6.44 -10.77 5.03
N ILE A 23 5.83 -9.60 4.94
CA ILE A 23 4.86 -9.31 3.87
C ILE A 23 5.52 -9.19 2.50
N ASP A 24 6.79 -8.76 2.42
CA ASP A 24 7.56 -8.76 1.16
C ASP A 24 7.75 -10.18 0.62
N ARG A 25 7.93 -11.20 1.48
CA ARG A 25 8.00 -12.60 1.05
C ARG A 25 6.67 -13.10 0.47
N VAL A 26 5.55 -12.65 1.01
CA VAL A 26 4.22 -12.92 0.44
C VAL A 26 4.08 -12.26 -0.93
N HIS A 27 4.41 -10.96 -1.04
CA HIS A 27 4.36 -10.23 -2.31
C HIS A 27 5.25 -10.84 -3.40
N ALA A 28 6.39 -11.44 -3.03
CA ALA A 28 7.26 -12.14 -3.97
C ALA A 28 6.57 -13.34 -4.67
N ARG A 29 5.51 -13.89 -4.05
CA ARG A 29 4.74 -15.02 -4.60
C ARG A 29 3.54 -14.58 -5.45
N VAL A 30 3.11 -13.32 -5.32
CA VAL A 30 1.91 -12.80 -6.02
C VAL A 30 1.97 -13.02 -7.54
N PRO A 31 3.09 -12.77 -8.26
CA PRO A 31 3.14 -12.99 -9.71
C PRO A 31 2.82 -14.44 -10.15
N GLU A 32 3.11 -15.41 -9.31
CA GLU A 32 2.81 -16.84 -9.58
C GLU A 32 1.32 -17.14 -9.46
N LEU A 33 0.58 -16.34 -8.70
CA LEU A 33 -0.84 -16.51 -8.41
C LEU A 33 -1.74 -15.78 -9.41
N LEU A 34 -1.27 -14.69 -10.00
CA LEU A 34 -2.01 -13.86 -10.94
C LEU A 34 -2.04 -14.50 -12.33
N VAL A 35 -2.79 -15.57 -12.46
CA VAL A 35 -2.94 -16.35 -13.69
C VAL A 35 -4.33 -16.12 -14.28
N ALA A 36 -4.40 -15.85 -15.60
CA ALA A 36 -5.67 -15.71 -16.31
C ALA A 36 -6.54 -16.96 -16.13
N GLY A 37 -7.83 -16.75 -15.85
CA GLY A 37 -8.81 -17.80 -15.59
C GLY A 37 -9.05 -18.08 -14.10
N ARG A 38 -8.18 -17.62 -13.18
CA ARG A 38 -8.47 -17.63 -11.73
C ARG A 38 -9.38 -16.45 -11.37
N THR A 39 -10.12 -16.58 -10.27
CA THR A 39 -10.88 -15.47 -9.70
C THR A 39 -10.04 -14.69 -8.69
N GLU A 40 -10.43 -13.41 -8.40
CA GLU A 40 -9.85 -12.65 -7.31
C GLU A 40 -9.96 -13.40 -5.97
N ALA A 41 -11.10 -14.04 -5.71
CA ALA A 41 -11.34 -14.82 -4.50
C ALA A 41 -10.38 -16.02 -4.37
N GLU A 42 -10.12 -16.77 -5.44
CA GLU A 42 -9.14 -17.86 -5.42
C GLU A 42 -7.72 -17.39 -5.17
N VAL A 43 -7.36 -16.19 -5.67
CA VAL A 43 -6.05 -15.57 -5.40
C VAL A 43 -6.00 -15.11 -3.95
N ALA A 44 -7.04 -14.45 -3.46
CA ALA A 44 -7.11 -13.96 -2.08
C ALA A 44 -7.02 -15.10 -1.06
N GLU A 45 -7.68 -16.24 -1.29
CA GLU A 45 -7.61 -17.43 -0.43
C GLU A 45 -6.17 -17.98 -0.33
N GLU A 46 -5.42 -17.93 -1.42
CA GLU A 46 -4.01 -18.37 -1.41
C GLU A 46 -3.11 -17.37 -0.70
N LEU A 47 -3.36 -16.06 -0.90
CA LEU A 47 -2.63 -14.99 -0.21
C LEU A 47 -2.87 -15.03 1.29
N ASP A 48 -4.10 -15.29 1.74
CA ASP A 48 -4.43 -15.49 3.15
C ASP A 48 -3.56 -16.58 3.78
N ARG A 49 -3.44 -17.76 3.11
CA ARG A 49 -2.56 -18.84 3.59
C ARG A 49 -1.09 -18.43 3.63
N LEU A 50 -0.60 -17.73 2.60
CA LEU A 50 0.78 -17.26 2.57
C LEU A 50 1.08 -16.23 3.66
N ILE A 51 0.10 -15.37 4.00
CA ILE A 51 0.25 -14.44 5.12
C ILE A 51 0.32 -15.21 6.43
N MET A 52 -0.54 -16.24 6.64
CA MET A 52 -0.50 -17.08 7.83
C MET A 52 0.79 -17.90 7.99
N ASP A 53 1.50 -18.19 6.91
CA ASP A 53 2.82 -18.82 6.96
C ASP A 53 3.91 -17.88 7.50
N GLU A 54 3.70 -16.57 7.41
CA GLU A 54 4.67 -15.52 7.75
C GLU A 54 4.25 -14.66 8.96
N HIS A 55 2.96 -14.68 9.32
CA HIS A 55 2.35 -13.88 10.39
C HIS A 55 1.50 -14.77 11.31
N GLU A 56 1.15 -14.26 12.48
CA GLU A 56 0.24 -14.90 13.44
C GLU A 56 -1.24 -14.72 13.03
N ALA A 57 -1.55 -13.62 12.33
CA ALA A 57 -2.89 -13.34 11.85
C ALA A 57 -2.88 -12.56 10.53
N VAL A 58 -3.93 -12.77 9.74
CA VAL A 58 -4.24 -11.94 8.57
C VAL A 58 -5.06 -10.75 9.02
N ASP A 59 -4.63 -9.54 8.66
CA ASP A 59 -5.39 -8.33 8.95
C ASP A 59 -6.36 -8.01 7.83
N PHE A 60 -5.87 -8.07 6.58
CA PHE A 60 -6.69 -7.87 5.38
C PHE A 60 -6.00 -8.44 4.13
N VAL A 61 -6.81 -8.73 3.12
CA VAL A 61 -6.39 -9.11 1.77
C VAL A 61 -7.28 -8.39 0.77
N ILE A 62 -6.68 -7.56 -0.07
CA ILE A 62 -7.34 -6.89 -1.19
C ILE A 62 -6.75 -7.43 -2.49
N VAL A 63 -7.60 -7.86 -3.40
CA VAL A 63 -7.26 -8.25 -4.77
C VAL A 63 -8.26 -7.57 -5.70
N GLY A 64 -7.94 -6.38 -6.16
CA GLY A 64 -8.77 -5.57 -7.06
C GLY A 64 -8.25 -5.60 -8.49
N SER A 65 -8.90 -6.33 -9.39
CA SER A 65 -8.49 -6.46 -10.78
C SER A 65 -9.36 -5.67 -11.75
N GLY A 66 -8.75 -5.09 -12.79
CA GLY A 66 -9.46 -4.28 -13.78
C GLY A 66 -10.29 -3.18 -13.12
N GLU A 67 -11.60 -3.13 -13.38
CA GLU A 67 -12.53 -2.14 -12.81
C GLU A 67 -12.61 -2.16 -11.28
N ASN A 68 -12.36 -3.30 -10.64
CA ASN A 68 -12.35 -3.42 -9.18
C ASN A 68 -11.14 -2.69 -8.56
N GLY A 69 -10.05 -2.53 -9.30
CA GLY A 69 -8.87 -1.77 -8.87
C GLY A 69 -9.12 -0.26 -8.76
N ALA A 70 -10.25 0.24 -9.30
CA ALA A 70 -10.69 1.63 -9.11
C ALA A 70 -11.37 1.88 -7.74
N ASN A 71 -11.60 0.84 -6.94
CA ASN A 71 -12.19 0.96 -5.60
C ASN A 71 -11.12 0.67 -4.52
N PRO A 72 -10.63 1.69 -3.78
CA PRO A 72 -9.60 1.49 -2.75
C PRO A 72 -10.04 0.63 -1.56
N HIS A 73 -11.35 0.36 -1.43
CA HIS A 73 -11.93 -0.48 -0.37
C HIS A 73 -12.54 -1.78 -0.91
N HIS A 74 -12.11 -2.19 -2.12
CA HIS A 74 -12.48 -3.47 -2.68
C HIS A 74 -11.71 -4.58 -1.96
N ASP A 75 -12.41 -5.59 -1.42
CA ASP A 75 -11.73 -6.77 -0.87
C ASP A 75 -11.27 -7.68 -2.01
N PHE A 76 -12.17 -8.54 -2.47
CA PHE A 76 -12.04 -9.40 -3.63
C PHE A 76 -13.44 -9.87 -4.08
N SER A 77 -13.52 -10.42 -5.29
CA SER A 77 -14.79 -10.89 -5.86
C SER A 77 -14.61 -12.18 -6.68
N GLU A 78 -15.70 -12.64 -7.27
CA GLU A 78 -15.69 -13.75 -8.25
C GLU A 78 -15.25 -13.29 -9.65
N ARG A 79 -14.76 -12.05 -9.83
CA ARG A 79 -14.25 -11.59 -11.11
C ARG A 79 -13.08 -12.47 -11.54
N VAL A 80 -13.17 -12.95 -12.77
CA VAL A 80 -12.13 -13.81 -13.38
C VAL A 80 -11.04 -12.92 -13.97
N LEU A 81 -9.80 -13.18 -13.59
CA LEU A 81 -8.62 -12.50 -14.11
C LEU A 81 -8.42 -12.78 -15.60
N SER A 82 -8.16 -11.74 -16.36
CA SER A 82 -7.81 -11.81 -17.78
C SER A 82 -6.37 -11.33 -18.00
N ARG A 83 -5.70 -11.87 -19.01
CA ARG A 83 -4.36 -11.42 -19.39
C ARG A 83 -4.38 -9.91 -19.71
N GLY A 84 -3.41 -9.17 -19.18
CA GLY A 84 -3.35 -7.71 -19.29
C GLY A 84 -4.15 -6.94 -18.25
N ASP A 85 -4.99 -7.60 -17.41
CA ASP A 85 -5.62 -6.92 -16.28
C ASP A 85 -4.57 -6.34 -15.35
N VAL A 86 -4.76 -5.08 -14.96
CA VAL A 86 -4.02 -4.48 -13.85
C VAL A 86 -4.69 -4.91 -12.55
N VAL A 87 -3.88 -5.37 -11.59
CA VAL A 87 -4.36 -5.86 -10.30
C VAL A 87 -3.65 -5.11 -9.18
N VAL A 88 -4.43 -4.46 -8.33
CA VAL A 88 -3.97 -3.93 -7.05
C VAL A 88 -4.07 -5.04 -6.01
N VAL A 89 -2.94 -5.37 -5.40
CA VAL A 89 -2.86 -6.33 -4.30
C VAL A 89 -2.36 -5.59 -3.07
N ASP A 90 -3.21 -5.54 -2.04
CA ASP A 90 -2.90 -4.88 -0.78
C ASP A 90 -3.08 -5.87 0.37
N LEU A 91 -2.03 -6.05 1.15
CA LEU A 91 -1.88 -7.14 2.12
C LEU A 91 -1.40 -6.61 3.46
N GLY A 92 -2.00 -7.11 4.51
CA GLY A 92 -1.55 -6.85 5.87
C GLY A 92 -1.68 -8.06 6.79
N GLY A 93 -0.77 -8.17 7.73
CA GLY A 93 -0.80 -9.21 8.76
C GLY A 93 -0.16 -8.75 10.06
N THR A 94 -0.50 -9.42 11.13
CA THR A 94 0.01 -9.16 12.48
C THR A 94 1.02 -10.23 12.87
N LEU A 95 2.21 -9.81 13.33
CA LEU A 95 3.22 -10.72 13.88
C LEU A 95 2.84 -11.22 15.29
N ASP A 96 3.50 -12.29 15.74
CA ASP A 96 3.40 -12.83 17.10
C ASP A 96 3.70 -11.81 18.21
N THR A 97 4.44 -10.75 17.89
CA THR A 97 4.73 -9.61 18.79
C THR A 97 3.66 -8.52 18.76
N GLY A 98 2.63 -8.64 17.92
CA GLY A 98 1.55 -7.67 17.77
C GLY A 98 1.87 -6.51 16.82
N TYR A 99 3.03 -6.48 16.15
CA TYR A 99 3.34 -5.49 15.13
C TYR A 99 2.71 -5.86 13.79
N HIS A 100 2.20 -4.85 13.09
CA HIS A 100 1.50 -5.00 11.83
C HIS A 100 2.42 -4.78 10.63
N SER A 101 2.11 -5.46 9.54
CA SER A 101 2.57 -5.13 8.19
C SER A 101 1.42 -4.56 7.37
N ASP A 102 1.76 -3.75 6.37
CA ASP A 102 0.83 -3.13 5.43
C ASP A 102 1.61 -2.83 4.14
N CYS A 103 1.18 -3.43 3.03
CA CYS A 103 1.95 -3.34 1.79
C CYS A 103 1.07 -3.51 0.55
N THR A 104 1.02 -2.47 -0.28
CA THR A 104 0.33 -2.49 -1.58
C THR A 104 1.31 -2.60 -2.73
N ARG A 105 0.98 -3.41 -3.74
CA ARG A 105 1.68 -3.49 -5.03
C ARG A 105 0.68 -3.62 -6.17
N THR A 106 1.06 -3.07 -7.32
CA THR A 106 0.27 -3.16 -8.55
C THR A 106 0.98 -4.09 -9.54
N TYR A 107 0.23 -5.02 -10.11
CA TYR A 107 0.71 -6.06 -11.03
C TYR A 107 -0.07 -6.05 -12.34
N VAL A 108 0.46 -6.76 -13.34
CA VAL A 108 -0.24 -7.07 -14.59
C VAL A 108 -0.34 -8.58 -14.74
N VAL A 109 -1.54 -9.09 -14.99
CA VAL A 109 -1.77 -10.53 -15.22
C VAL A 109 -1.02 -10.97 -16.48
N GLY A 110 -0.14 -11.97 -16.33
CA GLY A 110 0.74 -12.43 -17.40
C GLY A 110 2.12 -11.79 -17.39
N GLY A 111 2.36 -10.79 -16.52
CA GLY A 111 3.68 -10.21 -16.24
C GLY A 111 4.21 -9.23 -17.29
N ASP A 112 3.49 -9.01 -18.39
CA ASP A 112 3.89 -8.04 -19.43
C ASP A 112 3.09 -6.75 -19.31
N ALA A 113 3.74 -5.69 -18.81
CA ALA A 113 3.13 -4.37 -18.67
C ALA A 113 2.63 -3.79 -20.00
N GLY A 114 3.22 -4.19 -21.14
CA GLY A 114 2.80 -3.74 -22.47
C GLY A 114 1.40 -4.25 -22.88
N GLU A 115 0.84 -5.19 -22.16
CA GLU A 115 -0.52 -5.71 -22.38
C GLU A 115 -1.60 -4.95 -21.59
N ALA A 116 -1.21 -4.13 -20.60
CA ALA A 116 -2.13 -3.32 -19.82
C ALA A 116 -2.63 -2.10 -20.63
N ASP A 117 -3.79 -1.55 -20.21
CA ASP A 117 -4.33 -0.33 -20.78
C ASP A 117 -3.32 0.83 -20.68
N SER A 118 -3.14 1.54 -21.76
CA SER A 118 -2.12 2.62 -21.88
C SER A 118 -2.44 3.83 -20.97
N GLU A 119 -3.70 4.06 -20.60
CA GLU A 119 -4.08 5.11 -19.67
C GLU A 119 -3.72 4.72 -18.24
N VAL A 120 -3.97 3.44 -17.87
CA VAL A 120 -3.57 2.90 -16.56
C VAL A 120 -2.05 2.93 -16.41
N LEU A 121 -1.30 2.59 -17.45
CA LEU A 121 0.17 2.68 -17.41
C LEU A 121 0.66 4.13 -17.21
N ARG A 122 0.05 5.11 -17.89
CA ARG A 122 0.37 6.53 -17.69
C ARG A 122 0.04 6.98 -16.26
N ALA A 123 -1.12 6.58 -15.72
CA ALA A 123 -1.50 6.86 -14.34
C ALA A 123 -0.50 6.24 -13.36
N TYR A 124 -0.07 5.00 -13.59
CA TYR A 124 0.93 4.31 -12.77
C TYR A 124 2.29 5.03 -12.78
N GLU A 125 2.76 5.51 -13.93
CA GLU A 125 4.00 6.30 -14.01
C GLU A 125 3.91 7.61 -13.21
N VAL A 126 2.77 8.28 -13.21
CA VAL A 126 2.52 9.46 -12.39
C VAL A 126 2.52 9.09 -10.91
N LEU A 127 1.81 8.02 -10.55
CA LEU A 127 1.74 7.50 -9.19
C LEU A 127 3.12 7.14 -8.64
N PHE A 128 3.92 6.42 -9.43
CA PHE A 128 5.29 6.06 -9.06
C PHE A 128 6.15 7.29 -8.78
N ARG A 129 6.07 8.33 -9.64
CA ARG A 129 6.79 9.60 -9.42
C ARG A 129 6.31 10.32 -8.15
N ALA A 130 5.01 10.33 -7.88
CA ALA A 130 4.43 10.92 -6.68
C ALA A 130 4.94 10.21 -5.42
N HIS A 131 4.92 8.87 -5.42
CA HIS A 131 5.47 8.05 -4.35
C HIS A 131 6.96 8.35 -4.12
N GLN A 132 7.80 8.32 -5.16
CA GLN A 132 9.23 8.60 -5.05
C GLN A 132 9.52 10.03 -4.54
N ALA A 133 8.70 11.00 -4.97
CA ALA A 133 8.83 12.39 -4.47
C ALA A 133 8.55 12.46 -2.97
N ALA A 134 7.49 11.80 -2.48
CA ALA A 134 7.15 11.75 -1.07
C ALA A 134 8.22 11.02 -0.24
N VAL A 135 8.68 9.84 -0.70
CA VAL A 135 9.78 9.11 -0.04
C VAL A 135 11.03 9.97 0.10
N THR A 136 11.39 10.71 -0.97
CA THR A 136 12.56 11.60 -0.96
C THR A 136 12.37 12.81 -0.03
N ALA A 137 11.14 13.31 0.09
CA ALA A 137 10.83 14.47 0.94
C ALA A 137 10.68 14.10 2.42
N ALA A 138 10.39 12.84 2.73
CA ALA A 138 10.22 12.36 4.10
C ALA A 138 11.50 12.53 4.92
N ARG A 139 11.43 13.37 5.96
CA ARG A 139 12.54 13.65 6.88
C ARG A 139 12.02 14.24 8.19
N PRO A 140 12.77 14.16 9.28
CA PRO A 140 12.43 14.89 10.50
C PRO A 140 12.25 16.40 10.23
N GLY A 141 11.18 16.97 10.78
CA GLY A 141 10.85 18.39 10.69
C GLY A 141 9.86 18.79 9.60
N ILE A 142 9.66 17.95 8.55
CA ILE A 142 8.54 18.17 7.62
C ILE A 142 7.22 17.87 8.35
N THR A 143 6.16 18.63 8.09
CA THR A 143 4.84 18.28 8.63
C THR A 143 4.18 17.16 7.81
N ALA A 144 3.26 16.42 8.43
CA ALA A 144 2.48 15.38 7.75
C ALA A 144 1.68 15.96 6.57
N GLY A 145 1.12 17.17 6.72
CA GLY A 145 0.41 17.86 5.65
C GLY A 145 1.30 18.31 4.51
N GLU A 146 2.52 18.79 4.79
CA GLU A 146 3.51 19.12 3.76
C GLU A 146 3.93 17.87 2.97
N LEU A 147 4.07 16.73 3.65
CA LEU A 147 4.43 15.47 2.99
C LEU A 147 3.28 14.97 2.08
N ASP A 148 2.01 15.04 2.54
CA ASP A 148 0.85 14.76 1.69
C ASP A 148 0.84 15.66 0.45
N ALA A 149 1.09 16.96 0.62
CA ALA A 149 1.10 17.93 -0.46
C ALA A 149 2.15 17.63 -1.55
N VAL A 150 3.29 17.02 -1.19
CA VAL A 150 4.32 16.64 -2.15
C VAL A 150 3.79 15.61 -3.15
N ALA A 151 3.22 14.50 -2.68
CA ALA A 151 2.67 13.46 -3.57
C ALA A 151 1.43 13.98 -4.32
N ARG A 152 0.51 14.62 -3.60
CA ARG A 152 -0.72 15.17 -4.16
C ARG A 152 -0.45 16.17 -5.27
N GLY A 153 0.51 17.07 -5.09
CA GLY A 153 0.89 18.05 -6.10
C GLY A 153 1.40 17.43 -7.40
N VAL A 154 2.14 16.32 -7.35
CA VAL A 154 2.57 15.58 -8.55
C VAL A 154 1.37 15.00 -9.30
N ILE A 155 0.43 14.41 -8.57
CA ILE A 155 -0.78 13.77 -9.12
C ILE A 155 -1.71 14.84 -9.73
N GLU A 156 -1.94 15.96 -9.03
CA GLU A 156 -2.76 17.08 -9.49
C GLU A 156 -2.20 17.75 -10.76
N GLN A 157 -0.89 18.00 -10.80
CA GLN A 157 -0.22 18.59 -11.97
C GLN A 157 -0.31 17.72 -13.21
N ALA A 158 -0.43 16.41 -13.03
CA ALA A 158 -0.62 15.45 -14.11
C ALA A 158 -2.10 15.29 -14.53
N GLY A 159 -3.04 15.97 -13.87
CA GLY A 159 -4.47 15.94 -14.18
C GLY A 159 -5.26 14.82 -13.49
N TYR A 160 -4.66 14.10 -12.55
CA TYR A 160 -5.30 12.98 -11.82
C TYR A 160 -5.74 13.35 -10.40
N GLY A 161 -5.76 14.63 -10.03
CA GLY A 161 -6.05 15.08 -8.66
C GLY A 161 -7.38 14.58 -8.10
N GLU A 162 -8.44 14.54 -8.91
CA GLU A 162 -9.77 14.07 -8.50
C GLU A 162 -9.82 12.55 -8.21
N TYR A 163 -8.86 11.80 -8.73
CA TYR A 163 -8.75 10.35 -8.53
C TYR A 163 -7.87 9.95 -7.34
N PHE A 164 -7.25 10.91 -6.63
CA PHE A 164 -6.54 10.66 -5.38
C PHE A 164 -7.42 11.07 -4.18
N THR A 165 -8.25 10.15 -3.74
CA THR A 165 -9.41 10.41 -2.86
C THR A 165 -9.14 10.23 -1.37
N HIS A 166 -7.98 9.69 -0.98
CA HIS A 166 -7.63 9.43 0.43
C HIS A 166 -6.37 10.19 0.87
N ARG A 167 -5.97 10.04 2.14
CA ARG A 167 -4.70 10.54 2.69
C ARG A 167 -3.50 9.85 2.05
N LEU A 168 -2.32 10.47 2.12
CA LEU A 168 -1.09 9.88 1.61
C LEU A 168 -0.65 8.63 2.40
N GLY A 169 -0.97 8.57 3.69
CA GLY A 169 -0.58 7.43 4.52
C GLY A 169 -0.94 7.59 5.99
N HIS A 170 -0.48 6.67 6.79
CA HIS A 170 -0.75 6.61 8.24
C HIS A 170 0.41 5.99 8.99
N GLY A 171 0.51 6.27 10.27
CA GLY A 171 1.41 5.57 11.18
C GLY A 171 1.05 4.09 11.28
N ILE A 172 2.04 3.27 11.56
CA ILE A 172 1.91 1.82 11.76
C ILE A 172 2.77 1.38 12.94
N GLY A 173 2.30 0.38 13.68
CA GLY A 173 3.00 -0.15 14.85
C GLY A 173 2.25 -1.32 15.47
N LEU A 174 1.81 -1.16 16.72
CA LEU A 174 0.90 -2.06 17.43
C LEU A 174 -0.56 -1.89 17.01
N ALA A 175 -0.84 -0.94 16.13
CA ALA A 175 -2.09 -0.83 15.39
C ALA A 175 -1.76 -0.71 13.92
N GLY A 176 -2.57 -1.31 13.04
CA GLY A 176 -2.41 -1.21 11.60
C GLY A 176 -2.51 0.25 11.12
N HIS A 177 -3.43 1.03 11.75
CA HIS A 177 -3.57 2.47 11.50
C HIS A 177 -3.43 3.25 12.81
N GLU A 178 -2.41 4.08 12.91
CA GLU A 178 -2.18 4.96 14.05
C GLU A 178 -1.65 6.33 13.61
N ALA A 179 -1.46 7.26 14.55
CA ALA A 179 -0.79 8.53 14.26
C ALA A 179 0.73 8.31 13.99
N PRO A 180 1.36 9.14 13.13
CA PRO A 180 0.79 10.30 12.48
C PRO A 180 -0.04 9.93 11.22
N PHE A 181 -1.16 10.63 11.00
CA PHE A 181 -1.88 10.54 9.74
C PHE A 181 -1.27 11.54 8.75
N ILE A 182 -0.80 11.03 7.61
CA ILE A 182 -0.18 11.84 6.56
C ILE A 182 -1.30 12.35 5.64
N ILE A 183 -1.87 13.48 6.03
CA ILE A 183 -3.06 14.05 5.39
C ILE A 183 -2.94 15.58 5.34
N SER A 184 -3.53 16.19 4.32
CA SER A 184 -3.60 17.64 4.15
C SER A 184 -4.09 18.35 5.43
N GLY A 185 -3.41 19.43 5.82
CA GLY A 185 -3.74 20.23 6.99
C GLY A 185 -3.30 19.64 8.34
N ASN A 186 -2.56 18.54 8.35
CA ASN A 186 -1.98 18.02 9.59
C ASN A 186 -0.61 18.66 9.85
N ASP A 187 -0.54 19.54 10.85
CA ASP A 187 0.67 20.27 11.24
C ASP A 187 1.64 19.48 12.13
N THR A 188 1.38 18.18 12.36
CA THR A 188 2.28 17.32 13.12
C THR A 188 3.62 17.21 12.42
N ALA A 189 4.68 17.74 13.05
CA ALA A 189 6.05 17.59 12.54
C ALA A 189 6.53 16.14 12.71
N LEU A 190 6.98 15.54 11.62
CA LEU A 190 7.54 14.19 11.62
C LEU A 190 8.87 14.17 12.38
N GLN A 191 9.14 13.10 13.11
CA GLN A 191 10.32 12.94 13.95
C GLN A 191 11.03 11.63 13.63
N ALA A 192 12.29 11.54 14.00
CA ALA A 192 13.03 10.27 13.95
C ALA A 192 12.31 9.21 14.82
N GLY A 193 12.28 7.98 14.36
CA GLY A 193 11.57 6.88 15.00
C GLY A 193 10.09 6.75 14.63
N MET A 194 9.49 7.73 13.92
CA MET A 194 8.13 7.56 13.39
C MET A 194 8.15 6.62 12.18
N ALA A 195 7.30 5.60 12.21
CA ALA A 195 7.04 4.69 11.11
C ALA A 195 5.64 4.97 10.55
N PHE A 196 5.55 5.09 9.22
CA PHE A 196 4.29 5.41 8.53
C PHE A 196 4.33 4.92 7.08
N SER A 197 3.16 4.67 6.50
CA SER A 197 3.01 4.35 5.09
C SER A 197 3.14 5.59 4.19
N ILE A 198 3.61 5.38 2.97
CA ILE A 198 3.52 6.32 1.85
C ILE A 198 2.85 5.56 0.70
N GLU A 199 1.57 5.76 0.54
CA GLU A 199 0.69 4.94 -0.29
C GLU A 199 -0.26 5.80 -1.15
N PRO A 200 0.26 6.72 -1.99
CA PRO A 200 -0.62 7.47 -2.86
C PRO A 200 -1.38 6.53 -3.81
N GLY A 201 -2.61 6.91 -4.22
CA GLY A 201 -3.44 6.15 -5.13
C GLY A 201 -4.03 7.01 -6.25
N ILE A 202 -4.18 6.43 -7.45
CA ILE A 202 -4.95 6.99 -8.57
C ILE A 202 -5.98 5.93 -8.99
N TYR A 203 -7.26 6.24 -8.78
CA TYR A 203 -8.38 5.31 -8.98
C TYR A 203 -9.23 5.81 -10.16
N ILE A 204 -9.02 5.24 -11.36
CA ILE A 204 -9.66 5.62 -12.63
C ILE A 204 -10.53 4.51 -13.20
#